data_f59e983dd1c2c4a357cc769d37e295b0
#
_entry.id   f59e983dd1c2c4a357cc769d37e295b0
#
_cell.length_a   1.000
_cell.length_b   1.000
_cell.length_c   1.000
_cell.angle_alpha   90.00
_cell.angle_beta   90.00
_cell.angle_gamma   90.00
#
_symmetry.space_group_name_H-M   'P 1'
#
loop_
_entity.id
_entity.type
_entity.pdbx_description
1 polymer ?
#
loop_
_entity_poly.entity_id
_entity_poly.type
_entity_poly.pdbx_seq_one_letter_code
_entity_poly.pdbx_strand_id
1 'polypeptide(L)'
;MVEVCRHARVPHAVYSEPYSDIPHVERIREMLDADPAITHVCMVHSETTTGLLNDIAPVGELCHEHGLTFIVDAMSSFACVEMPVEDWHIDFLVSSANKDIQGVPGFSFIICRRDKLEASAGKARSLSMDLYDQWVPMERDGKWRYTSPTHVVLAFARALCELEEKGGIPARAMHRN
;
A
#
# COMPACT_ATOMS: atom_id res chain seq x y z
N MET A 1 -4.70 -4.61 -9.54
CA MET A 1 -3.60 -5.53 -9.14
C MET A 1 -3.45 -6.71 -10.09
N VAL A 2 -4.49 -7.51 -10.37
CA VAL A 2 -4.43 -8.71 -11.26
C VAL A 2 -3.83 -8.41 -12.64
N GLU A 3 -4.26 -7.34 -13.31
CA GLU A 3 -3.71 -6.94 -14.62
C GLU A 3 -2.21 -6.56 -14.54
N VAL A 4 -1.78 -5.96 -13.44
CA VAL A 4 -0.35 -5.67 -13.22
C VAL A 4 0.45 -6.97 -13.13
N CYS A 5 -0.05 -7.96 -12.38
CA CYS A 5 0.59 -9.28 -12.29
C CYS A 5 0.66 -9.97 -13.66
N ARG A 6 -0.41 -9.92 -14.44
CA ARG A 6 -0.44 -10.48 -15.80
C ARG A 6 0.60 -9.83 -16.72
N HIS A 7 0.63 -8.50 -16.77
CA HIS A 7 1.60 -7.76 -17.59
C HIS A 7 3.05 -8.00 -17.14
N ALA A 8 3.29 -8.02 -15.84
CA ALA A 8 4.60 -8.29 -15.28
C ALA A 8 4.97 -9.78 -15.29
N ARG A 9 4.08 -10.66 -15.77
CA ARG A 9 4.25 -12.13 -15.77
C ARG A 9 4.58 -12.69 -14.38
N VAL A 10 3.94 -12.14 -13.37
CA VAL A 10 4.03 -12.64 -11.98
C VAL A 10 2.97 -13.73 -11.80
N PRO A 11 3.34 -14.96 -11.42
CA PRO A 11 2.38 -15.98 -11.03
C PRO A 11 1.48 -15.45 -9.90
N HIS A 12 0.19 -15.67 -9.99
CA HIS A 12 -0.76 -15.17 -9.00
C HIS A 12 -2.01 -16.03 -8.91
N ALA A 13 -2.53 -16.18 -7.70
CA ALA A 13 -3.88 -16.64 -7.43
C ALA A 13 -4.77 -15.43 -7.13
N VAL A 14 -6.06 -15.55 -7.36
CA VAL A 14 -7.02 -14.47 -7.13
C VAL A 14 -8.13 -14.96 -6.22
N TYR A 15 -8.31 -14.27 -5.10
CA TYR A 15 -9.50 -14.34 -4.29
C TYR A 15 -10.36 -13.12 -4.57
N SER A 16 -11.64 -13.32 -4.80
CA SER A 16 -12.57 -12.25 -5.14
C SER A 16 -13.94 -12.53 -4.51
N GLU A 17 -14.50 -11.52 -3.89
CA GLU A 17 -15.87 -11.50 -3.42
C GLU A 17 -16.72 -10.53 -4.25
N PRO A 18 -18.06 -10.63 -4.20
CA PRO A 18 -18.93 -9.59 -4.71
C PRO A 18 -18.62 -8.22 -4.10
N TYR A 19 -18.87 -7.14 -4.82
CA TYR A 19 -18.62 -5.77 -4.36
C TYR A 19 -19.34 -5.36 -3.07
N SER A 20 -20.36 -6.13 -2.65
CA SER A 20 -21.10 -5.94 -1.41
C SER A 20 -20.48 -6.61 -0.20
N ASP A 21 -19.51 -7.50 -0.41
CA ASP A 21 -19.01 -8.39 0.63
C ASP A 21 -17.54 -8.07 0.94
N ILE A 22 -17.17 -8.28 2.20
CA ILE A 22 -15.78 -8.20 2.64
C ILE A 22 -15.09 -9.56 2.50
N PRO A 23 -13.80 -9.59 2.19
CA PRO A 23 -13.03 -10.83 2.14
C PRO A 23 -13.03 -11.58 3.48
N HIS A 24 -13.23 -12.89 3.41
CA HIS A 24 -13.20 -13.77 4.58
C HIS A 24 -11.79 -14.31 4.82
N VAL A 25 -11.24 -14.05 5.99
CA VAL A 25 -9.88 -14.46 6.38
C VAL A 25 -9.68 -15.97 6.24
N GLU A 26 -10.69 -16.77 6.62
CA GLU A 26 -10.61 -18.22 6.54
C GLU A 26 -10.43 -18.74 5.10
N ARG A 27 -11.05 -18.07 4.13
CA ARG A 27 -10.85 -18.41 2.72
C ARG A 27 -9.44 -18.09 2.24
N ILE A 28 -8.87 -17.00 2.74
CA ILE A 28 -7.47 -16.65 2.46
C ILE A 28 -6.55 -17.71 3.07
N ARG A 29 -6.79 -18.12 4.32
CA ARG A 29 -6.05 -19.20 4.99
C ARG A 29 -6.09 -20.49 4.20
N GLU A 30 -7.28 -20.95 3.77
CA GLU A 30 -7.42 -22.14 2.93
C GLU A 30 -6.59 -22.07 1.65
N MET A 31 -6.52 -20.91 1.00
CA MET A 31 -5.72 -20.72 -0.22
C MET A 31 -4.22 -20.77 0.07
N LEU A 32 -3.77 -20.17 1.16
CA LEU A 32 -2.36 -20.18 1.58
C LEU A 32 -1.90 -21.59 1.98
N ASP A 33 -2.74 -22.32 2.69
CA ASP A 33 -2.46 -23.70 3.09
C ASP A 33 -2.40 -24.66 1.87
N ALA A 34 -3.21 -24.39 0.84
CA ALA A 34 -3.26 -25.19 -0.38
C ALA A 34 -2.07 -24.93 -1.33
N ASP A 35 -1.44 -23.77 -1.28
CA ASP A 35 -0.33 -23.40 -2.17
C ASP A 35 0.85 -22.76 -1.39
N PRO A 36 1.78 -23.59 -0.90
CA PRO A 36 2.97 -23.11 -0.17
C PRO A 36 3.96 -22.32 -1.05
N ALA A 37 3.74 -22.20 -2.36
CA ALA A 37 4.55 -21.37 -3.25
C ALA A 37 4.17 -19.88 -3.18
N ILE A 38 3.06 -19.52 -2.55
CA ILE A 38 2.66 -18.14 -2.32
C ILE A 38 3.66 -17.50 -1.36
N THR A 39 4.21 -16.36 -1.75
CA THR A 39 5.19 -15.59 -0.97
C THR A 39 4.70 -14.20 -0.58
N HIS A 40 3.66 -13.72 -1.23
CA HIS A 40 3.12 -12.37 -1.06
C HIS A 40 1.60 -12.39 -1.08
N VAL A 41 0.99 -11.57 -0.25
CA VAL A 41 -0.45 -11.26 -0.29
C VAL A 41 -0.60 -9.77 -0.60
N CYS A 42 -1.45 -9.45 -1.59
CA CYS A 42 -1.80 -8.07 -1.93
C CYS A 42 -3.30 -7.86 -1.68
N MET A 43 -3.66 -6.84 -0.92
CA MET A 43 -5.05 -6.54 -0.59
C MET A 43 -5.36 -5.04 -0.67
N VAL A 44 -6.56 -4.70 -1.15
CA VAL A 44 -7.08 -3.33 -1.10
C VAL A 44 -7.70 -3.09 0.27
N HIS A 45 -7.38 -1.97 0.90
CA HIS A 45 -7.97 -1.59 2.20
C HIS A 45 -9.36 -0.93 2.04
N SER A 46 -9.52 -0.04 1.07
CA SER A 46 -10.82 0.62 0.81
C SER A 46 -11.19 0.54 -0.66
N GLU A 47 -12.36 -0.05 -0.93
CA GLU A 47 -12.92 -0.13 -2.27
C GLU A 47 -13.47 1.23 -2.70
N THR A 48 -12.85 1.84 -3.69
CA THR A 48 -13.20 3.20 -4.15
C THR A 48 -14.64 3.29 -4.67
N THR A 49 -15.13 2.21 -5.28
CA THR A 49 -16.46 2.19 -5.94
C THR A 49 -17.61 2.10 -4.95
N THR A 50 -17.44 1.36 -3.87
CA THR A 50 -18.49 1.09 -2.87
C THR A 50 -18.28 1.86 -1.57
N GLY A 51 -17.04 2.34 -1.31
CA GLY A 51 -16.64 2.91 -0.04
C GLY A 51 -16.44 1.88 1.07
N LEU A 52 -16.50 0.58 0.73
CA LEU A 52 -16.37 -0.50 1.69
C LEU A 52 -14.93 -0.57 2.19
N LEU A 53 -14.78 -0.68 3.50
CA LEU A 53 -13.51 -0.84 4.18
C LEU A 53 -13.29 -2.32 4.51
N ASN A 54 -12.24 -2.89 3.94
CA ASN A 54 -11.85 -4.26 4.20
C ASN A 54 -11.08 -4.37 5.53
N ASP A 55 -11.40 -5.35 6.35
CA ASP A 55 -10.64 -5.64 7.56
C ASP A 55 -9.32 -6.34 7.19
N ILE A 56 -8.24 -5.56 7.15
CA ILE A 56 -6.92 -6.05 6.73
C ILE A 56 -6.06 -6.56 7.89
N ALA A 57 -6.38 -6.19 9.13
CA ALA A 57 -5.58 -6.57 10.30
C ALA A 57 -5.48 -8.10 10.48
N PRO A 58 -6.58 -8.88 10.42
CA PRO A 58 -6.49 -10.35 10.51
C PRO A 58 -5.73 -10.99 9.34
N VAL A 59 -5.73 -10.36 8.16
CA VAL A 59 -4.96 -10.83 7.01
C VAL A 59 -3.47 -10.57 7.20
N GLY A 60 -3.11 -9.43 7.81
CA GLY A 60 -1.73 -9.13 8.18
C GLY A 60 -1.17 -10.13 9.19
N GLU A 61 -1.94 -10.47 10.23
CA GLU A 61 -1.58 -11.51 11.20
C GLU A 61 -1.37 -12.87 10.51
N LEU A 62 -2.29 -13.26 9.64
CA LEU A 62 -2.17 -14.49 8.85
C LEU A 62 -0.91 -14.49 7.98
N CYS A 63 -0.57 -13.38 7.33
CA CYS A 63 0.67 -13.24 6.57
C CYS A 63 1.90 -13.40 7.45
N HIS A 64 1.86 -12.82 8.66
CA HIS A 64 2.94 -12.94 9.63
C HIS A 64 3.14 -14.39 10.08
N GLU A 65 2.06 -15.10 10.45
CA GLU A 65 2.08 -16.53 10.81
C GLU A 65 2.72 -17.39 9.73
N HIS A 66 2.43 -17.12 8.45
CA HIS A 66 2.96 -17.87 7.29
C HIS A 66 4.30 -17.35 6.77
N GLY A 67 4.87 -16.29 7.36
CA GLY A 67 6.14 -15.70 6.90
C GLY A 67 6.07 -15.02 5.53
N LEU A 68 4.88 -14.58 5.12
CA LEU A 68 4.60 -13.94 3.84
C LEU A 68 4.86 -12.43 3.88
N THR A 69 5.00 -11.83 2.71
CA THR A 69 5.05 -10.37 2.57
C THR A 69 3.65 -9.82 2.34
N PHE A 70 3.22 -8.89 3.18
CA PHE A 70 1.90 -8.25 3.08
C PHE A 70 1.98 -6.87 2.44
N ILE A 71 1.26 -6.69 1.32
CA ILE A 71 1.20 -5.45 0.53
C ILE A 71 -0.22 -4.92 0.57
N VAL A 72 -0.39 -3.68 1.04
CA VAL A 72 -1.70 -3.04 1.17
C VAL A 72 -1.82 -1.87 0.20
N ASP A 73 -2.84 -1.92 -0.64
CA ASP A 73 -3.30 -0.76 -1.40
C ASP A 73 -4.21 0.10 -0.51
N ALA A 74 -3.66 1.20 -0.02
CA ALA A 74 -4.35 2.18 0.82
C ALA A 74 -4.64 3.48 0.04
N MET A 75 -4.77 3.42 -1.28
CA MET A 75 -4.99 4.59 -2.14
C MET A 75 -6.19 5.42 -1.69
N SER A 76 -7.27 4.79 -1.26
CA SER A 76 -8.54 5.44 -0.90
C SER A 76 -8.84 5.44 0.61
N SER A 77 -7.84 5.13 1.44
CA SER A 77 -8.02 5.07 2.91
C SER A 77 -6.91 5.73 3.71
N PHE A 78 -5.72 5.89 3.12
CA PHE A 78 -4.60 6.52 3.83
C PHE A 78 -4.93 7.97 4.19
N ALA A 79 -4.62 8.37 5.42
CA ALA A 79 -4.95 9.66 6.03
C ALA A 79 -6.45 9.91 6.31
N CYS A 80 -7.29 8.90 6.12
CA CYS A 80 -8.72 8.95 6.45
C CYS A 80 -9.08 7.99 7.60
N VAL A 81 -8.36 6.87 7.68
CA VAL A 81 -8.51 5.84 8.70
C VAL A 81 -7.16 5.67 9.39
N GLU A 82 -7.16 5.51 10.70
CA GLU A 82 -5.96 5.13 11.42
C GLU A 82 -5.50 3.73 10.97
N MET A 83 -4.20 3.63 10.67
CA MET A 83 -3.58 2.38 10.24
C MET A 83 -2.30 2.16 11.04
N PRO A 84 -2.33 1.35 12.10
CA PRO A 84 -1.13 0.95 12.83
C PRO A 84 -0.35 -0.07 11.97
N VAL A 85 0.49 0.44 11.06
CA VAL A 85 1.18 -0.33 10.02
C VAL A 85 2.01 -1.47 10.59
N GLU A 86 2.67 -1.24 11.73
CA GLU A 86 3.48 -2.25 12.42
C GLU A 86 2.61 -3.32 13.06
N ASP A 87 1.56 -2.94 13.79
CA ASP A 87 0.66 -3.87 14.49
C ASP A 87 -0.14 -4.74 13.52
N TRP A 88 -0.41 -4.22 12.32
CA TRP A 88 -1.10 -4.96 11.26
C TRP A 88 -0.14 -5.71 10.32
N HIS A 89 1.14 -5.80 10.68
CA HIS A 89 2.17 -6.52 9.93
C HIS A 89 2.24 -6.14 8.43
N ILE A 90 1.99 -4.87 8.10
CA ILE A 90 2.05 -4.38 6.73
C ILE A 90 3.51 -4.16 6.34
N ASP A 91 3.99 -4.92 5.35
CA ASP A 91 5.36 -4.78 4.85
C ASP A 91 5.48 -3.65 3.83
N PHE A 92 4.46 -3.45 2.98
CA PHE A 92 4.38 -2.36 2.01
C PHE A 92 2.98 -1.78 1.98
N LEU A 93 2.86 -0.49 2.24
CA LEU A 93 1.64 0.28 2.13
C LEU A 93 1.78 1.26 0.98
N VAL A 94 0.88 1.21 0.01
CA VAL A 94 0.90 2.06 -1.19
C VAL A 94 -0.22 3.07 -1.12
N SER A 95 0.11 4.36 -1.33
CA SER A 95 -0.88 5.41 -1.43
C SER A 95 -0.46 6.52 -2.41
N SER A 96 -1.28 7.54 -2.58
CA SER A 96 -1.04 8.64 -3.52
C SER A 96 -1.29 10.00 -2.89
N ALA A 97 -0.65 11.02 -3.47
CA ALA A 97 -0.70 12.39 -2.97
C ALA A 97 -2.10 13.04 -3.02
N ASN A 98 -2.96 12.60 -3.96
CA ASN A 98 -4.17 13.32 -4.35
C ASN A 98 -5.49 12.72 -3.83
N LYS A 99 -5.42 11.73 -2.96
CA LYS A 99 -6.63 11.11 -2.38
C LYS A 99 -6.99 11.80 -1.04
N ASP A 100 -7.16 11.09 0.02
CA ASP A 100 -7.60 11.65 1.30
C ASP A 100 -6.62 12.66 1.93
N ILE A 101 -5.37 12.68 1.53
CA ILE A 101 -4.43 13.77 1.88
C ILE A 101 -4.81 15.10 1.21
N GLN A 102 -5.55 15.05 0.09
CA GLN A 102 -6.00 16.22 -0.68
C GLN A 102 -4.85 17.06 -1.29
N GLY A 103 -3.74 16.41 -1.61
CA GLY A 103 -2.67 17.01 -2.41
C GLY A 103 -3.00 17.02 -3.90
N VAL A 104 -2.04 17.49 -4.70
CA VAL A 104 -2.14 17.52 -6.17
C VAL A 104 -1.73 16.16 -6.73
N PRO A 105 -2.42 15.61 -7.76
CA PRO A 105 -2.00 14.36 -8.39
C PRO A 105 -0.63 14.51 -9.08
N GLY A 106 0.18 13.45 -9.08
CA GLY A 106 1.47 13.44 -9.77
C GLY A 106 2.49 12.44 -9.25
N PHE A 107 2.30 11.87 -8.06
CA PHE A 107 3.09 10.74 -7.58
C PHE A 107 2.33 9.86 -6.59
N SER A 108 2.82 8.66 -6.44
CA SER A 108 2.46 7.74 -5.36
C SER A 108 3.62 7.62 -4.38
N PHE A 109 3.33 7.33 -3.13
CA PHE A 109 4.33 7.05 -2.12
C PHE A 109 4.10 5.67 -1.50
N ILE A 110 5.17 5.13 -0.94
CA ILE A 110 5.16 3.82 -0.32
C ILE A 110 5.80 3.93 1.06
N ILE A 111 5.09 3.44 2.07
CA ILE A 111 5.63 3.23 3.41
C ILE A 111 5.96 1.75 3.50
N CYS A 112 7.18 1.39 3.83
CA CYS A 112 7.58 0.00 3.84
C CYS A 112 8.61 -0.32 4.93
N ARG A 113 8.69 -1.60 5.27
CA ARG A 113 9.76 -2.13 6.11
C ARG A 113 11.08 -2.09 5.33
N ARG A 114 12.11 -1.57 5.97
CA ARG A 114 13.44 -1.43 5.38
C ARG A 114 14.04 -2.77 4.97
N ASP A 115 13.96 -3.78 5.85
CA ASP A 115 14.48 -5.12 5.58
C ASP A 115 13.84 -5.78 4.34
N LYS A 116 12.53 -5.59 4.15
CA LYS A 116 11.81 -6.10 2.98
C LYS A 116 12.19 -5.34 1.71
N LEU A 117 12.39 -4.02 1.81
CA LEU A 117 12.86 -3.21 0.68
C LEU A 117 14.26 -3.62 0.25
N GLU A 118 15.20 -3.75 1.19
CA GLU A 118 16.57 -4.20 0.92
C GLU A 118 16.61 -5.60 0.30
N ALA A 119 15.77 -6.51 0.79
CA ALA A 119 15.64 -7.85 0.23
C ALA A 119 15.05 -7.89 -1.19
N SER A 120 14.47 -6.79 -1.68
CA SER A 120 13.91 -6.68 -3.04
C SER A 120 14.92 -6.27 -4.10
N ALA A 121 16.17 -5.95 -3.73
CA ALA A 121 17.24 -5.53 -4.63
C ALA A 121 17.38 -6.46 -5.85
N GLY A 122 17.33 -5.89 -7.05
CA GLY A 122 17.50 -6.63 -8.30
C GLY A 122 16.37 -7.57 -8.69
N LYS A 123 15.21 -7.55 -7.97
CA LYS A 123 14.06 -8.42 -8.24
C LYS A 123 12.97 -7.75 -9.06
N ALA A 124 13.01 -6.43 -9.23
CA ALA A 124 12.01 -5.71 -10.00
C ALA A 124 12.02 -6.13 -11.47
N ARG A 125 10.83 -6.30 -12.04
CA ARG A 125 10.64 -6.63 -13.46
C ARG A 125 10.47 -5.39 -14.35
N SER A 126 10.46 -4.21 -13.74
CA SER A 126 10.35 -2.93 -14.43
C SER A 126 11.49 -2.02 -14.03
N LEU A 127 12.17 -1.44 -15.00
CA LEU A 127 13.24 -0.48 -14.75
C LEU A 127 12.71 0.79 -14.07
N SER A 128 11.57 1.30 -14.51
CA SER A 128 11.00 2.56 -14.00
C SER A 128 10.24 2.42 -12.69
N MET A 129 9.79 1.20 -12.34
CA MET A 129 9.01 0.90 -11.14
C MET A 129 9.83 0.11 -10.11
N ASP A 130 11.14 0.15 -10.17
CA ASP A 130 12.02 -0.46 -9.19
C ASP A 130 12.12 0.43 -7.95
N LEU A 131 11.46 0.00 -6.88
CA LEU A 131 11.38 0.75 -5.63
C LEU A 131 12.74 0.80 -4.91
N TYR A 132 13.50 -0.30 -4.94
CA TYR A 132 14.82 -0.34 -4.35
C TYR A 132 15.77 0.65 -5.03
N ASP A 133 15.82 0.63 -6.35
CA ASP A 133 16.65 1.56 -7.13
C ASP A 133 16.17 3.03 -7.03
N GLN A 134 14.88 3.26 -6.72
CA GLN A 134 14.39 4.60 -6.37
C GLN A 134 14.88 5.04 -4.99
N TRP A 135 14.89 4.14 -4.02
CA TRP A 135 15.29 4.43 -2.64
C TRP A 135 16.80 4.67 -2.48
N VAL A 136 17.65 3.91 -3.18
CA VAL A 136 19.12 3.99 -3.04
C VAL A 136 19.67 5.41 -3.21
N PRO A 137 19.38 6.17 -4.29
CA PRO A 137 19.87 7.55 -4.41
C PRO A 137 19.23 8.50 -3.39
N MET A 138 17.99 8.28 -3.00
CA MET A 138 17.32 9.09 -1.97
C MET A 138 18.01 8.94 -0.61
N GLU A 139 18.36 7.72 -0.22
CA GLU A 139 19.08 7.43 1.02
C GLU A 139 20.51 7.96 0.99
N ARG A 140 21.18 7.83 -0.15
CA ARG A 140 22.61 8.20 -0.29
C ARG A 140 22.83 9.71 -0.28
N ASP A 141 22.03 10.48 -1.03
CA ASP A 141 22.26 11.90 -1.27
C ASP A 141 20.98 12.76 -1.39
N GLY A 142 19.82 12.20 -1.04
CA GLY A 142 18.53 12.90 -1.08
C GLY A 142 17.96 13.13 -2.48
N LYS A 143 18.51 12.48 -3.50
CA LYS A 143 18.07 12.67 -4.89
C LYS A 143 17.08 11.60 -5.33
N TRP A 144 16.15 12.02 -6.15
CA TRP A 144 15.30 11.10 -6.88
C TRP A 144 16.12 10.37 -7.96
N ARG A 145 15.76 9.10 -8.22
CA ARG A 145 16.37 8.33 -9.31
C ARG A 145 16.23 9.02 -10.67
N TYR A 146 15.09 9.64 -10.91
CA TYR A 146 14.77 10.41 -12.10
C TYR A 146 14.38 11.84 -11.73
N THR A 147 13.93 12.64 -12.71
CA THR A 147 13.46 14.00 -12.45
C THR A 147 12.33 14.01 -11.42
N SER A 148 12.52 14.75 -10.33
CA SER A 148 11.52 14.85 -9.28
C SER A 148 10.32 15.70 -9.71
N PRO A 149 9.09 15.32 -9.32
CA PRO A 149 7.91 16.15 -9.52
C PRO A 149 7.84 17.25 -8.44
N THR A 150 8.82 18.17 -8.42
CA THR A 150 9.09 19.10 -7.31
C THR A 150 7.86 19.91 -6.89
N HIS A 151 7.08 20.43 -7.86
CA HIS A 151 5.89 21.22 -7.54
C HIS A 151 4.81 20.39 -6.84
N VAL A 152 4.64 19.14 -7.26
CA VAL A 152 3.67 18.22 -6.65
C VAL A 152 4.12 17.81 -5.26
N VAL A 153 5.42 17.60 -5.05
CA VAL A 153 6.00 17.29 -3.72
C VAL A 153 5.82 18.45 -2.76
N LEU A 154 6.04 19.68 -3.21
CA LEU A 154 5.80 20.88 -2.38
C LEU A 154 4.31 21.04 -2.03
N ALA A 155 3.42 20.81 -2.99
CA ALA A 155 1.98 20.83 -2.75
C ALA A 155 1.55 19.72 -1.77
N PHE A 156 2.17 18.54 -1.87
CA PHE A 156 1.93 17.43 -0.93
C PHE A 156 2.40 17.77 0.49
N ALA A 157 3.59 18.36 0.64
CA ALA A 157 4.09 18.81 1.93
C ALA A 157 3.11 19.83 2.56
N ARG A 158 2.59 20.79 1.78
CA ARG A 158 1.58 21.72 2.27
C ARG A 158 0.27 21.02 2.67
N ALA A 159 -0.20 20.05 1.89
CA ALA A 159 -1.40 19.29 2.20
C ALA A 159 -1.26 18.49 3.52
N LEU A 160 -0.06 17.96 3.81
CA LEU A 160 0.22 17.30 5.09
C LEU A 160 0.16 18.29 6.26
N CYS A 161 0.75 19.49 6.12
CA CYS A 161 0.63 20.53 7.13
C CYS A 161 -0.84 20.92 7.38
N GLU A 162 -1.63 21.07 6.32
CA GLU A 162 -3.05 21.37 6.45
C GLU A 162 -3.86 20.25 7.10
N LEU A 163 -3.48 19.01 6.86
CA LEU A 163 -4.08 17.86 7.55
C LEU A 163 -3.83 17.95 9.05
N GLU A 164 -2.60 18.24 9.46
CA GLU A 164 -2.24 18.44 10.88
C GLU A 164 -2.94 19.64 11.51
N GLU A 165 -2.94 20.79 10.83
CA GLU A 165 -3.61 22.04 11.26
C GLU A 165 -5.12 21.82 11.50
N LYS A 166 -5.75 20.92 10.76
CA LYS A 166 -7.17 20.55 10.88
C LYS A 166 -7.46 19.46 11.90
N GLY A 167 -6.48 19.02 12.68
CA GLY A 167 -6.62 18.01 13.73
C GLY A 167 -6.30 16.58 13.29
N GLY A 168 -5.66 16.42 12.14
CA GLY A 168 -5.13 15.13 11.67
C GLY A 168 -6.18 14.12 11.24
N ILE A 169 -5.79 12.85 11.26
CA ILE A 169 -6.65 11.73 10.88
C ILE A 169 -7.91 11.61 11.76
N PRO A 170 -7.85 11.77 13.10
CA PRO A 170 -9.05 11.67 13.93
C PRO A 170 -10.14 12.67 13.56
N ALA A 171 -9.77 13.93 13.32
CA ALA A 171 -10.75 14.96 12.91
C ALA A 171 -11.34 14.65 11.53
N ARG A 172 -10.55 14.11 10.61
CA ARG A 172 -11.01 13.74 9.28
C ARG A 172 -11.96 12.54 9.29
N ALA A 173 -11.70 11.54 10.12
CA ALA A 173 -12.57 10.39 10.30
C ALA A 173 -13.97 10.79 10.80
N MET A 174 -14.07 11.80 11.71
CA MET A 174 -15.36 12.31 12.20
C MET A 174 -16.18 13.01 11.13
N HIS A 175 -15.59 13.56 10.09
CA HIS A 175 -16.32 14.25 9.01
C HIS A 175 -16.84 13.30 7.93
N ARG A 176 -16.47 12.03 7.97
CA ARG A 176 -16.89 11.00 6.99
C ARG A 176 -18.07 10.15 7.46
N ASN A 177 -18.44 10.23 8.74
CA ASN A 177 -19.63 9.65 9.32
C ASN A 177 -20.75 10.73 9.36
#